data_912eef41638f80a221fc5d1e159a2c56
#
_entry.id   912eef41638f80a221fc5d1e159a2c56
#
_cell.length_a   1.000
_cell.length_b   1.000
_cell.length_c   1.000
_cell.angle_alpha   90.00
_cell.angle_beta   90.00
_cell.angle_gamma   90.00
#
_symmetry.space_group_name_H-M   'P 1'
#
loop_
_entity.id
_entity.type
_entity.pdbx_description
1 polymer ?
#
loop_
_entity_poly.entity_id
_entity_poly.type
_entity_poly.pdbx_seq_one_letter_code
_entity_poly.pdbx_strand_id
1 'polypeptide(L)'
;FTLKDGLDLTTRAVMMIRNASFTYRNTYNMSLPGFMPDASMLGQNSGSGMLAPGLDFAFGLTNNSYLHKAQHNNWLLQNDSVSYSAASSAGESLQVKMMLEPFMNFRIDVNSSWEKSNSRTIQYMYAGMPESQTGTFSMTVVTLRSAFEGHNPDNGYKSKSFERLADNINTVQKR
;
A
#
# COMPACT_ATOMS: atom_id res chain seq x y z
N PHE A 1 13.82 22.92 32.91
CA PHE A 1 13.44 21.56 32.49
C PHE A 1 14.62 20.66 32.85
N THR A 2 14.50 19.88 33.90
CA THR A 2 15.53 18.93 34.31
C THR A 2 15.30 17.60 33.56
N LEU A 3 16.37 16.85 33.32
CA LEU A 3 16.30 15.49 32.69
C LEU A 3 15.30 14.56 33.41
N LYS A 4 15.06 14.76 34.69
CA LYS A 4 14.08 14.03 35.48
C LYS A 4 12.66 14.34 35.08
N ASP A 5 12.33 15.60 34.76
CA ASP A 5 10.99 16.00 34.35
C ASP A 5 10.65 15.41 32.97
N GLY A 6 11.65 15.31 32.09
CA GLY A 6 11.49 14.66 30.76
C GLY A 6 11.26 13.16 30.87
N LEU A 7 11.98 12.47 31.74
CA LEU A 7 11.82 11.03 31.99
C LEU A 7 10.46 10.71 32.62
N ASP A 8 10.00 11.52 33.56
CA ASP A 8 8.68 11.33 34.20
C ASP A 8 7.53 11.53 33.20
N LEU A 9 7.66 12.53 32.35
CA LEU A 9 6.66 12.77 31.27
C LEU A 9 6.59 11.60 30.26
N THR A 10 7.74 11.09 29.83
CA THR A 10 7.79 9.95 28.90
C THR A 10 7.26 8.68 29.53
N THR A 11 7.61 8.41 30.78
CA THR A 11 7.09 7.24 31.51
C THR A 11 5.57 7.31 31.65
N ARG A 12 5.03 8.47 32.01
CA ARG A 12 3.57 8.68 32.09
C ARG A 12 2.91 8.50 30.74
N ALA A 13 3.49 9.02 29.65
CA ALA A 13 2.96 8.86 28.31
C ALA A 13 2.90 7.38 27.88
N VAL A 14 3.94 6.60 28.19
CA VAL A 14 3.97 5.15 27.91
C VAL A 14 2.94 4.40 28.77
N MET A 15 2.80 4.76 30.04
CA MET A 15 1.81 4.12 30.93
C MET A 15 0.36 4.43 30.57
N MET A 16 0.10 5.46 29.75
CA MET A 16 -1.23 5.75 29.21
C MET A 16 -1.69 4.73 28.18
N ILE A 17 -0.77 4.01 27.55
CA ILE A 17 -1.09 3.01 26.51
C ILE A 17 -1.47 1.71 27.19
N ARG A 18 -2.75 1.35 27.16
CA ARG A 18 -3.26 0.08 27.69
C ARG A 18 -3.14 -1.06 26.70
N ASN A 19 -3.38 -0.76 25.44
CA ASN A 19 -3.29 -1.74 24.37
C ASN A 19 -2.86 -1.03 23.08
N ALA A 20 -1.95 -1.65 22.34
CA ALA A 20 -1.53 -1.20 21.01
C ALA A 20 -1.39 -2.41 20.10
N SER A 21 -2.05 -2.37 18.97
CA SER A 21 -1.98 -3.41 17.94
C SER A 21 -1.62 -2.77 16.61
N PHE A 22 -0.57 -3.31 15.98
CA PHE A 22 -0.11 -2.91 14.67
C PHE A 22 -0.17 -4.13 13.76
N THR A 23 -0.94 -4.03 12.69
CA THR A 23 -1.02 -5.07 11.69
C THR A 23 -0.60 -4.49 10.36
N TYR A 24 0.52 -4.98 9.82
CA TYR A 24 0.97 -4.65 8.47
C TYR A 24 0.84 -5.90 7.60
N ARG A 25 0.21 -5.73 6.47
CA ARG A 25 0.06 -6.78 5.46
C ARG A 25 0.55 -6.25 4.12
N ASN A 26 1.44 -6.99 3.49
CA ASN A 26 1.85 -6.80 2.12
C ASN A 26 1.47 -8.04 1.33
N THR A 27 0.75 -7.86 0.23
CA THR A 27 0.26 -8.93 -0.62
C THR A 27 0.66 -8.62 -2.05
N TYR A 28 1.27 -9.58 -2.71
CA TYR A 28 1.59 -9.49 -4.12
C TYR A 28 1.07 -10.74 -4.83
N ASN A 29 0.28 -10.55 -5.86
CA ASN A 29 -0.23 -11.62 -6.70
C ASN A 29 0.16 -11.35 -8.15
N MET A 30 0.58 -12.39 -8.86
CA MET A 30 0.92 -12.33 -10.26
C MET A 30 0.31 -13.52 -10.98
N SER A 31 -0.28 -13.26 -12.14
CA SER A 31 -0.78 -14.27 -13.06
C SER A 31 -0.07 -14.12 -14.40
N LEU A 32 0.58 -15.18 -14.84
CA LEU A 32 1.33 -15.24 -16.10
C LEU A 32 0.73 -16.36 -16.98
N PRO A 33 -0.36 -16.09 -17.71
CA PRO A 33 -0.91 -17.07 -18.63
C PRO A 33 0.08 -17.38 -19.75
N GLY A 34 0.11 -18.64 -20.20
CA GLY A 34 1.02 -19.07 -21.25
C GLY A 34 2.48 -19.21 -20.82
N PHE A 35 2.71 -19.42 -19.52
CA PHE A 35 4.05 -19.75 -19.03
C PHE A 35 4.45 -21.13 -19.53
N MET A 36 5.53 -21.20 -20.33
CA MET A 36 5.94 -22.41 -21.01
C MET A 36 6.79 -23.39 -20.19
N PRO A 37 7.71 -22.90 -19.31
CA PRO A 37 8.53 -23.83 -18.54
C PRO A 37 7.67 -24.64 -17.53
N ASP A 38 7.94 -25.95 -17.43
CA ASP A 38 7.30 -26.80 -16.44
C ASP A 38 7.73 -26.36 -15.03
N ALA A 39 6.77 -26.03 -14.20
CA ALA A 39 7.03 -25.71 -12.80
C ALA A 39 7.27 -26.99 -12.00
N SER A 40 8.49 -27.21 -11.55
CA SER A 40 8.89 -28.29 -10.65
C SER A 40 8.80 -27.85 -9.18
N MET A 41 9.33 -28.66 -8.28
CA MET A 41 9.35 -28.38 -6.85
C MET A 41 9.90 -26.99 -6.54
N LEU A 42 9.23 -26.21 -5.71
CA LEU A 42 9.51 -24.80 -5.45
C LEU A 42 9.44 -23.89 -6.72
N GLY A 43 8.68 -24.34 -7.72
CA GLY A 43 8.54 -23.56 -8.95
C GLY A 43 9.82 -23.44 -9.76
N GLN A 44 10.73 -24.40 -9.69
CA GLN A 44 11.99 -24.37 -10.42
C GLN A 44 12.02 -25.45 -11.50
N ASN A 45 12.40 -25.08 -12.70
CA ASN A 45 12.70 -26.02 -13.78
C ASN A 45 14.23 -26.10 -13.95
N SER A 46 14.76 -27.29 -13.79
CA SER A 46 16.19 -27.57 -13.94
C SER A 46 16.57 -28.04 -15.34
N GLY A 47 15.59 -28.33 -16.21
CA GLY A 47 15.83 -28.95 -17.51
C GLY A 47 16.43 -28.04 -18.58
N SER A 48 16.31 -26.73 -18.47
CA SER A 48 16.78 -25.76 -19.44
C SER A 48 18.02 -24.96 -19.01
N GLY A 49 18.64 -25.35 -17.91
CA GLY A 49 19.80 -24.61 -17.35
C GLY A 49 19.45 -23.25 -16.75
N MET A 50 18.21 -22.84 -16.81
CA MET A 50 17.68 -21.63 -16.20
C MET A 50 16.68 -21.98 -15.11
N LEU A 51 16.80 -21.32 -13.95
CA LEU A 51 15.80 -21.40 -12.88
C LEU A 51 14.56 -20.61 -13.31
N ALA A 52 13.53 -21.29 -13.78
CA ALA A 52 12.24 -20.73 -14.18
C ALA A 52 11.12 -21.39 -13.37
N PRO A 53 10.23 -20.67 -12.76
CA PRO A 53 10.05 -19.21 -12.71
C PRO A 53 11.04 -18.42 -11.84
N GLY A 54 11.90 -19.06 -11.10
CA GLY A 54 12.89 -18.43 -10.23
C GLY A 54 12.49 -18.43 -8.74
N LEU A 55 13.48 -18.38 -7.85
CA LEU A 55 13.25 -18.35 -6.40
C LEU A 55 12.50 -17.09 -5.95
N ASP A 56 12.72 -15.98 -6.65
CA ASP A 56 11.98 -14.74 -6.47
C ASP A 56 10.45 -14.94 -6.61
N PHE A 57 10.04 -15.72 -7.59
CA PHE A 57 8.63 -16.09 -7.75
C PHE A 57 8.15 -17.04 -6.65
N ALA A 58 8.93 -18.08 -6.36
CA ALA A 58 8.57 -19.10 -5.36
C ALA A 58 8.38 -18.52 -3.95
N PHE A 59 9.18 -17.51 -3.60
CA PHE A 59 9.09 -16.82 -2.29
C PHE A 59 8.24 -15.56 -2.32
N GLY A 60 7.53 -15.26 -3.42
CA GLY A 60 6.69 -14.08 -3.53
C GLY A 60 7.45 -12.75 -3.52
N LEU A 61 8.74 -12.77 -3.84
CA LEU A 61 9.60 -11.59 -3.93
C LEU A 61 9.54 -10.94 -5.31
N THR A 62 8.49 -11.19 -6.06
CA THR A 62 8.27 -10.67 -7.39
C THR A 62 7.87 -9.20 -7.35
N ASN A 63 8.29 -8.46 -8.36
CA ASN A 63 7.97 -7.05 -8.56
C ASN A 63 7.56 -6.81 -10.01
N ASN A 64 7.27 -5.56 -10.35
CA ASN A 64 6.85 -5.19 -11.71
C ASN A 64 7.87 -5.53 -12.79
N SER A 65 9.16 -5.67 -12.45
CA SER A 65 10.21 -6.05 -13.41
C SER A 65 10.23 -7.54 -13.74
N TYR A 66 9.54 -8.38 -12.94
CA TYR A 66 9.49 -9.81 -13.18
C TYR A 66 8.86 -10.18 -14.53
N LEU A 67 7.84 -9.44 -14.94
CA LEU A 67 7.22 -9.64 -16.25
C LEU A 67 8.20 -9.40 -17.40
N HIS A 68 9.02 -8.35 -17.32
CA HIS A 68 10.07 -8.09 -18.29
C HIS A 68 11.14 -9.20 -18.30
N LYS A 69 11.46 -9.75 -17.12
CA LYS A 69 12.34 -10.92 -17.00
C LYS A 69 11.76 -12.14 -17.72
N ALA A 70 10.46 -12.40 -17.53
CA ALA A 70 9.77 -13.52 -18.19
C ALA A 70 9.72 -13.35 -19.72
N GLN A 71 9.49 -12.13 -20.19
CA GLN A 71 9.52 -11.81 -21.62
C GLN A 71 10.92 -11.97 -22.21
N HIS A 72 11.95 -11.42 -21.55
CA HIS A 72 13.32 -11.47 -22.01
C HIS A 72 13.85 -12.92 -22.11
N ASN A 73 13.42 -13.79 -21.23
CA ASN A 73 13.80 -15.19 -21.20
C ASN A 73 12.91 -16.08 -22.10
N ASN A 74 11.98 -15.50 -22.86
CA ASN A 74 11.02 -16.22 -23.70
C ASN A 74 10.24 -17.31 -22.93
N TRP A 75 9.87 -17.03 -21.68
CA TRP A 75 9.08 -17.95 -20.86
C TRP A 75 7.58 -17.92 -21.15
N LEU A 76 7.14 -16.94 -21.92
CA LEU A 76 5.74 -16.70 -22.23
C LEU A 76 5.42 -17.12 -23.68
N LEU A 77 4.35 -17.89 -23.85
CA LEU A 77 3.86 -18.26 -25.17
C LEU A 77 3.33 -17.02 -25.90
N GLN A 78 3.96 -16.67 -27.00
CA GLN A 78 3.50 -15.63 -27.91
C GLN A 78 2.74 -16.29 -29.07
N ASN A 79 1.44 -16.08 -29.13
CA ASN A 79 0.61 -16.64 -30.19
C ASN A 79 -0.47 -15.61 -30.60
N ASP A 80 -0.54 -15.34 -31.88
CA ASP A 80 -1.48 -14.38 -32.48
C ASP A 80 -2.96 -14.79 -32.33
N SER A 81 -3.21 -16.07 -32.08
CA SER A 81 -4.56 -16.62 -32.00
C SER A 81 -5.18 -16.57 -30.61
N VAL A 82 -4.40 -16.30 -29.56
CA VAL A 82 -4.88 -16.34 -28.17
C VAL A 82 -4.45 -15.09 -27.43
N SER A 83 -5.41 -14.26 -27.07
CA SER A 83 -5.16 -13.04 -26.30
C SER A 83 -5.12 -13.34 -24.81
N TYR A 84 -3.93 -13.58 -24.28
CA TYR A 84 -3.72 -13.66 -22.84
C TYR A 84 -3.11 -12.36 -22.32
N SER A 85 -3.59 -11.89 -21.19
CA SER A 85 -2.99 -10.77 -20.48
C SER A 85 -2.34 -11.26 -19.20
N ALA A 86 -1.12 -10.80 -18.94
CA ALA A 86 -0.50 -10.95 -17.64
C ALA A 86 -1.07 -9.89 -16.70
N ALA A 87 -1.37 -10.30 -15.49
CA ALA A 87 -1.90 -9.42 -14.46
C ALA A 87 -1.05 -9.51 -13.21
N SER A 88 -0.77 -8.36 -12.61
CA SER A 88 -0.15 -8.28 -11.28
C SER A 88 -0.99 -7.36 -10.39
N SER A 89 -1.12 -7.73 -9.12
CA SER A 89 -1.73 -6.88 -8.12
C SER A 89 -0.87 -6.83 -6.87
N ALA A 90 -0.61 -5.63 -6.39
CA ALA A 90 0.11 -5.38 -5.17
C ALA A 90 -0.83 -4.66 -4.19
N GLY A 91 -0.93 -5.15 -2.97
CA GLY A 91 -1.72 -4.56 -1.91
C GLY A 91 -0.90 -4.37 -0.65
N GLU A 92 -0.94 -3.20 -0.09
CA GLU A 92 -0.34 -2.88 1.19
C GLU A 92 -1.43 -2.36 2.12
N SER A 93 -1.48 -2.86 3.32
CA SER A 93 -2.39 -2.36 4.34
C SER A 93 -1.70 -2.25 5.69
N LEU A 94 -1.99 -1.17 6.39
CA LEU A 94 -1.55 -0.91 7.76
C LEU A 94 -2.79 -0.62 8.60
N GLN A 95 -2.97 -1.36 9.66
CA GLN A 95 -4.00 -1.10 10.66
C GLN A 95 -3.33 -0.85 12.01
N VAL A 96 -3.69 0.25 12.62
CA VAL A 96 -3.22 0.65 13.95
C VAL A 96 -4.44 0.80 14.85
N LYS A 97 -4.45 0.07 15.93
CA LYS A 97 -5.46 0.18 16.99
C LYS A 97 -4.75 0.45 18.31
N MET A 98 -5.12 1.53 18.96
CA MET A 98 -4.53 1.91 20.24
C MET A 98 -5.64 2.29 21.21
N MET A 99 -5.48 1.85 22.44
CA MET A 99 -6.32 2.24 23.56
C MET A 99 -5.46 3.01 24.55
N LEU A 100 -5.83 4.25 24.79
CA LEU A 100 -5.16 5.16 25.70
C LEU A 100 -6.08 5.44 26.90
N GLU A 101 -5.52 5.38 28.09
CA GLU A 101 -6.20 5.73 29.33
C GLU A 101 -5.33 6.74 30.12
N PRO A 102 -5.43 8.04 29.78
CA PRO A 102 -4.61 9.08 30.39
C PRO A 102 -4.83 9.25 31.90
N PHE A 103 -6.05 9.04 32.34
CA PHE A 103 -6.47 9.08 33.75
C PHE A 103 -7.67 8.19 33.99
N MET A 104 -7.97 7.90 35.24
CA MET A 104 -9.07 6.99 35.61
C MET A 104 -10.40 7.41 34.99
N ASN A 105 -11.10 6.44 34.39
CA ASN A 105 -12.40 6.60 33.74
C ASN A 105 -12.39 7.44 32.44
N PHE A 106 -11.22 7.75 31.86
CA PHE A 106 -11.12 8.41 30.58
C PHE A 106 -10.38 7.53 29.58
N ARG A 107 -11.10 7.01 28.61
CA ARG A 107 -10.58 6.11 27.59
C ARG A 107 -10.69 6.74 26.20
N ILE A 108 -9.61 6.65 25.47
CA ILE A 108 -9.52 7.08 24.07
C ILE A 108 -9.18 5.84 23.22
N ASP A 109 -10.08 5.49 22.30
CA ASP A 109 -9.83 4.45 21.31
C ASP A 109 -9.42 5.10 19.98
N VAL A 110 -8.20 4.83 19.53
CA VAL A 110 -7.66 5.31 18.26
C VAL A 110 -7.63 4.15 17.28
N ASN A 111 -8.36 4.27 16.18
CA ASN A 111 -8.35 3.33 15.08
C ASN A 111 -7.89 4.06 13.83
N SER A 112 -6.83 3.58 13.19
CA SER A 112 -6.33 4.11 11.93
C SER A 112 -6.14 2.98 10.95
N SER A 113 -6.56 3.18 9.72
CA SER A 113 -6.32 2.27 8.61
C SER A 113 -5.71 3.02 7.44
N TRP A 114 -4.77 2.39 6.78
CA TRP A 114 -4.16 2.85 5.56
C TRP A 114 -4.10 1.67 4.59
N GLU A 115 -4.59 1.86 3.39
CA GLU A 115 -4.62 0.84 2.35
C GLU A 115 -4.20 1.44 1.03
N LYS A 116 -3.35 0.72 0.32
CA LYS A 116 -2.92 1.04 -1.03
C LYS A 116 -3.00 -0.21 -1.87
N SER A 117 -3.63 -0.13 -3.00
CA SER A 117 -3.70 -1.21 -3.99
C SER A 117 -3.27 -0.69 -5.34
N ASN A 118 -2.50 -1.50 -6.04
CA ASN A 118 -2.08 -1.23 -7.41
C ASN A 118 -2.28 -2.51 -8.22
N SER A 119 -2.97 -2.39 -9.33
CA SER A 119 -3.20 -3.49 -10.28
C SER A 119 -2.68 -3.08 -11.65
N ARG A 120 -1.97 -3.98 -12.29
CA ARG A 120 -1.34 -3.77 -13.60
C ARG A 120 -1.70 -4.95 -14.49
N THR A 121 -2.14 -4.64 -15.69
CA THR A 121 -2.45 -5.63 -16.71
C THR A 121 -1.65 -5.31 -17.97
N ILE A 122 -0.92 -6.28 -18.48
CA ILE A 122 -0.09 -6.15 -19.67
C ILE A 122 -0.48 -7.22 -20.67
N GLN A 123 -0.72 -6.80 -21.90
CA GLN A 123 -0.85 -7.69 -23.03
C GLN A 123 0.50 -7.83 -23.70
N TYR A 124 1.09 -9.02 -23.65
CA TYR A 124 2.45 -9.25 -24.11
C TYR A 124 2.54 -9.89 -25.49
N MET A 125 1.41 -10.08 -26.17
CA MET A 125 1.36 -10.76 -27.48
C MET A 125 2.00 -9.94 -28.59
N TYR A 126 1.85 -8.62 -28.54
CA TYR A 126 2.41 -7.70 -29.52
C TYR A 126 3.31 -6.68 -28.87
N ALA A 127 4.43 -6.36 -29.49
CA ALA A 127 5.27 -5.27 -29.07
C ALA A 127 4.51 -3.94 -29.14
N GLY A 128 4.52 -3.16 -28.05
CA GLY A 128 3.83 -1.87 -28.00
C GLY A 128 2.36 -1.91 -27.60
N MET A 129 1.84 -3.05 -27.15
CA MET A 129 0.51 -3.11 -26.59
C MET A 129 0.38 -2.25 -25.33
N PRO A 130 -0.78 -1.57 -25.17
CA PRO A 130 -0.99 -0.68 -24.03
C PRO A 130 -1.00 -1.46 -22.72
N GLU A 131 -0.33 -0.91 -21.74
CA GLU A 131 -0.39 -1.35 -20.36
C GLU A 131 -1.50 -0.59 -19.64
N SER A 132 -2.34 -1.30 -18.92
CA SER A 132 -3.35 -0.70 -18.04
C SER A 132 -2.89 -0.80 -16.60
N GLN A 133 -2.84 0.34 -15.93
CA GLN A 133 -2.52 0.43 -14.51
C GLN A 133 -3.65 1.15 -13.78
N THR A 134 -4.15 0.53 -12.72
CA THR A 134 -5.14 1.11 -11.82
C THR A 134 -4.63 1.05 -10.40
N GLY A 135 -4.89 2.10 -9.64
CA GLY A 135 -4.50 2.18 -8.23
C GLY A 135 -5.60 2.78 -7.39
N THR A 136 -5.72 2.29 -6.17
CA THR A 136 -6.62 2.83 -5.15
C THR A 136 -5.84 3.13 -3.89
N PHE A 137 -6.22 4.20 -3.24
CA PHE A 137 -5.65 4.62 -1.98
C PHE A 137 -6.77 5.00 -1.01
N SER A 138 -6.71 4.46 0.19
CA SER A 138 -7.64 4.78 1.27
C SER A 138 -6.89 4.99 2.57
N MET A 139 -7.23 6.03 3.29
CA MET A 139 -6.60 6.34 4.56
C MET A 139 -7.59 6.96 5.53
N THR A 140 -7.55 6.52 6.77
CA THR A 140 -8.22 7.19 7.88
C THR A 140 -7.41 8.39 8.32
N VAL A 141 -8.00 9.57 8.31
CA VAL A 141 -7.37 10.82 8.77
C VAL A 141 -7.96 11.24 10.09
N VAL A 142 -7.11 11.53 11.06
CA VAL A 142 -7.54 12.12 12.34
C VAL A 142 -7.74 13.62 12.14
N THR A 143 -8.99 14.06 12.21
CA THR A 143 -9.39 15.46 12.00
C THR A 143 -9.58 16.24 13.30
N LEU A 144 -8.97 15.79 14.41
CA LEU A 144 -9.08 16.45 15.72
C LEU A 144 -8.82 17.95 15.67
N ARG A 145 -7.87 18.37 14.82
CA ARG A 145 -7.53 19.78 14.69
C ARG A 145 -8.65 20.61 14.04
N SER A 146 -9.39 20.05 13.11
CA SER A 146 -10.51 20.73 12.44
C SER A 146 -11.80 20.62 13.27
N ALA A 147 -11.95 19.60 14.11
CA ALA A 147 -13.11 19.44 14.98
C ALA A 147 -13.21 20.52 16.06
N PHE A 148 -12.07 21.14 16.42
CA PHE A 148 -11.99 22.21 17.43
C PHE A 148 -11.70 23.58 16.80
N GLU A 149 -11.90 23.73 15.50
CA GLU A 149 -11.77 25.01 14.84
C GLU A 149 -12.90 25.94 15.30
N GLY A 150 -12.53 27.04 15.97
CA GLY A 150 -13.50 28.00 16.49
C GLY A 150 -14.24 28.69 15.36
N HIS A 151 -15.55 28.73 15.44
CA HIS A 151 -16.41 29.47 14.52
C HIS A 151 -16.49 30.93 15.00
N ASN A 152 -15.96 31.85 14.21
CA ASN A 152 -16.06 33.28 14.50
C ASN A 152 -17.05 33.93 13.52
N PRO A 153 -18.14 34.55 14.02
CA PRO A 153 -19.09 35.27 13.17
C PRO A 153 -18.45 36.42 12.42
N ASP A 154 -17.45 37.09 13.01
CA ASP A 154 -16.80 38.29 12.45
C ASP A 154 -16.02 37.99 11.15
N ASN A 155 -15.63 36.72 10.91
CA ASN A 155 -14.96 36.30 9.67
C ASN A 155 -15.92 35.59 8.68
N GLY A 156 -17.23 35.68 8.87
CA GLY A 156 -18.24 35.04 8.03
C GLY A 156 -18.23 33.52 8.11
N TYR A 157 -17.88 32.95 9.28
CA TYR A 157 -17.80 31.50 9.51
C TYR A 157 -16.78 30.78 8.57
N LYS A 158 -15.76 31.46 8.10
CA LYS A 158 -14.74 30.85 7.25
C LYS A 158 -13.90 29.85 8.05
N SER A 159 -13.73 28.66 7.49
CA SER A 159 -12.88 27.61 8.04
C SER A 159 -11.50 27.64 7.37
N LYS A 160 -10.45 27.81 8.15
CA LYS A 160 -9.06 27.75 7.67
C LYS A 160 -8.71 26.37 7.10
N SER A 161 -9.32 25.32 7.64
CA SER A 161 -9.13 23.95 7.17
C SER A 161 -9.75 23.76 5.78
N PHE A 162 -10.89 24.38 5.52
CA PHE A 162 -11.55 24.33 4.23
C PHE A 162 -10.79 25.14 3.16
N GLU A 163 -10.28 26.31 3.52
CA GLU A 163 -9.44 27.11 2.61
C GLU A 163 -8.19 26.33 2.17
N ARG A 164 -7.50 25.66 3.11
CA ARG A 164 -6.35 24.80 2.78
C ARG A 164 -6.73 23.60 1.90
N LEU A 165 -7.91 23.03 2.10
CA LEU A 165 -8.40 21.96 1.24
C LEU A 165 -8.60 22.47 -0.19
N ALA A 166 -9.24 23.63 -0.36
CA ALA A 166 -9.46 24.25 -1.66
C ALA A 166 -8.13 24.57 -2.39
N ASP A 167 -7.14 25.08 -1.67
CA ASP A 167 -5.80 25.34 -2.21
C ASP A 167 -5.09 24.05 -2.65
N ASN A 168 -5.23 22.97 -1.85
CA ASN A 168 -4.65 21.67 -2.19
C ASN A 168 -5.30 21.02 -3.42
N ILE A 169 -6.61 21.21 -3.61
CA ILE A 169 -7.31 20.72 -4.82
C ILE A 169 -6.69 21.34 -6.08
N ASN A 170 -6.46 22.63 -6.06
CA ASN A 170 -5.82 23.33 -7.18
C ASN A 170 -4.39 22.85 -7.46
N THR A 171 -3.68 22.41 -6.43
CA THR A 171 -2.32 21.85 -6.55
C THR A 171 -2.34 20.44 -7.16
N VAL A 172 -3.32 19.62 -6.79
CA VAL A 172 -3.48 18.25 -7.31
C VAL A 172 -3.94 18.25 -8.76
N GLN A 173 -4.83 19.20 -9.15
CA GLN A 173 -5.29 19.33 -10.54
C GLN A 173 -4.19 19.72 -11.53
N LYS A 174 -3.09 20.31 -11.06
CA LYS A 174 -1.95 20.71 -11.88
C LYS A 174 -0.89 19.62 -12.08
N ARG A 175 -1.07 18.45 -11.47
CA ARG A 175 -0.20 17.27 -11.59
C ARG A 175 -0.76 16.27 -12.58
#